data_74c4a689401296c7d90e22c439c47b86
#
_entry.id   74c4a689401296c7d90e22c439c47b86
#
_cell.length_a   1.000
_cell.length_b   1.000
_cell.length_c   1.000
_cell.angle_alpha   90.00
_cell.angle_beta   90.00
_cell.angle_gamma   90.00
#
_symmetry.space_group_name_H-M   'P 1'
#
loop_
_entity.id
_entity.type
_entity.pdbx_description
1 polymer ?
#
loop_
_entity_poly.entity_id
_entity_poly.type
_entity_poly.pdbx_seq_one_letter_code
_entity_poly.pdbx_strand_id
1 'polypeptide(L)'
;MITPISPPKRKNPLAKTRQPLLPPSARSRTAHGLTLAAAEGRFVLQRCEECSKYTYPPRDACPHCLSHLLPFVDAPTRGTLIGETIIRVSSDSYFREHLPWRQGIVKSDCGPQIIAHIHGDCVEGQAVRLSLQLDKSGQAVMFALPAQETPDMRDDPQLREVTADPRHRRVLITDGRSPVGQALVKSLVKAGVAKIFVGIADPWKPLPSEAYFNEIEVVECVALDPTDEQSVFDLASDIGAKVDILINTVDHTRQSPLFDRSSAGKLSDAVDTMLLGSMRLAQAFGPVMASRGADGTHSATAWVNVLSAYALANAPAYGAVSVAHAACLSLSHWLRAELRPGGVRLLNAFAGPIDTEWYQTVPPPKVAPSQFADAIVDGLQRGLEEIYVGDVAKDIRERLAANPKALEREIGQ
;
A
#
# COMPACT_ATOMS: atom_id res chain seq x y z
N MET A 1 7.74 8.29 25.72
CA MET A 1 8.08 7.05 24.97
C MET A 1 6.81 6.25 24.72
N ILE A 2 6.61 5.81 23.51
CA ILE A 2 5.49 4.94 23.13
C ILE A 2 5.62 3.61 23.86
N THR A 3 4.50 3.09 24.35
CA THR A 3 4.44 1.74 24.92
C THR A 3 4.22 0.74 23.79
N PRO A 4 5.01 -0.35 23.71
CA PRO A 4 4.82 -1.34 22.66
C PRO A 4 3.41 -1.94 22.71
N ILE A 5 2.83 -2.15 21.52
CA ILE A 5 1.51 -2.77 21.40
C ILE A 5 1.64 -4.24 21.75
N SER A 6 0.80 -4.70 22.67
CA SER A 6 0.66 -6.12 22.96
C SER A 6 -0.18 -6.82 21.87
N PRO A 7 0.06 -8.13 21.63
CA PRO A 7 -0.77 -8.89 20.70
C PRO A 7 -2.26 -8.76 21.04
N PRO A 8 -3.13 -8.60 20.04
CA PRO A 8 -4.55 -8.41 20.28
C PRO A 8 -5.17 -9.65 20.97
N LYS A 9 -6.01 -9.41 21.95
CA LYS A 9 -6.80 -10.47 22.61
C LYS A 9 -7.77 -11.10 21.60
N ARG A 10 -8.13 -12.38 21.79
CA ARG A 10 -9.15 -13.04 20.98
C ARG A 10 -10.44 -12.22 20.97
N LYS A 11 -11.00 -11.97 19.77
CA LYS A 11 -12.28 -11.29 19.61
C LYS A 11 -13.39 -12.13 20.24
N ASN A 12 -14.30 -11.49 20.98
CA ASN A 12 -15.54 -12.14 21.41
C ASN A 12 -16.42 -12.39 20.17
N PRO A 13 -16.72 -13.65 19.79
CA PRO A 13 -17.50 -13.95 18.61
C PRO A 13 -18.95 -13.44 18.69
N LEU A 14 -19.43 -13.11 19.89
CA LEU A 14 -20.77 -12.54 20.11
C LEU A 14 -20.80 -11.02 20.04
N ALA A 15 -19.64 -10.37 19.93
CA ALA A 15 -19.59 -8.92 19.79
C ALA A 15 -20.09 -8.51 18.40
N LYS A 16 -21.07 -7.60 18.34
CA LYS A 16 -21.55 -7.03 17.09
C LYS A 16 -20.42 -6.28 16.42
N THR A 17 -20.21 -6.55 15.13
CA THR A 17 -19.33 -5.76 14.27
C THR A 17 -19.95 -4.37 14.09
N ARG A 18 -19.19 -3.33 14.34
CA ARG A 18 -19.60 -1.95 14.09
C ARG A 18 -19.27 -1.58 12.64
N GLN A 19 -20.09 -0.70 12.06
CA GLN A 19 -19.68 -0.07 10.80
C GLN A 19 -18.45 0.79 11.02
N PRO A 20 -17.46 0.76 10.11
CA PRO A 20 -16.28 1.59 10.23
C PRO A 20 -16.66 3.08 10.18
N LEU A 21 -16.10 3.84 11.08
CA LEU A 21 -16.11 5.29 11.00
C LEU A 21 -14.86 5.74 10.25
N LEU A 22 -15.05 6.70 9.35
CA LEU A 22 -13.97 7.28 8.57
C LEU A 22 -13.74 8.72 8.98
N PRO A 23 -12.50 9.23 8.90
CA PRO A 23 -12.22 10.64 9.10
C PRO A 23 -12.92 11.47 8.02
N PRO A 24 -13.18 12.79 8.28
CA PRO A 24 -13.82 13.68 7.33
C PRO A 24 -13.09 13.70 5.98
N SER A 25 -13.81 13.46 4.88
CA SER A 25 -13.25 13.37 3.53
C SER A 25 -13.27 14.69 2.75
N ALA A 26 -13.99 15.71 3.24
CA ALA A 26 -14.07 17.01 2.55
C ALA A 26 -12.72 17.73 2.54
N ARG A 27 -12.21 18.06 1.37
CA ARG A 27 -10.97 18.82 1.15
C ARG A 27 -11.16 19.88 0.08
N SER A 28 -10.36 20.93 0.17
CA SER A 28 -10.28 21.91 -0.91
C SER A 28 -9.71 21.26 -2.18
N ARG A 29 -10.21 21.68 -3.35
CA ARG A 29 -9.69 21.23 -4.65
C ARG A 29 -8.18 21.47 -4.78
N THR A 30 -7.66 22.57 -4.25
CA THR A 30 -6.24 22.87 -4.21
C THR A 30 -5.39 21.89 -3.43
N ALA A 31 -6.00 21.10 -2.54
CA ALA A 31 -5.28 20.10 -1.74
C ALA A 31 -5.04 18.74 -2.49
N HIS A 32 -5.64 18.55 -3.67
CA HIS A 32 -5.52 17.28 -4.40
C HIS A 32 -4.07 16.90 -4.75
N GLY A 33 -3.19 17.90 -4.97
CA GLY A 33 -1.77 17.64 -5.20
C GLY A 33 -1.05 17.00 -4.02
N LEU A 34 -1.52 17.24 -2.80
CA LEU A 34 -1.01 16.56 -1.61
C LEU A 34 -1.40 15.06 -1.59
N THR A 35 -2.61 14.73 -2.06
CA THR A 35 -3.10 13.35 -2.04
C THR A 35 -2.24 12.43 -2.93
N LEU A 36 -1.88 12.88 -4.13
CA LEU A 36 -0.98 12.12 -5.01
C LEU A 36 0.39 11.89 -4.37
N ALA A 37 0.98 12.94 -3.82
CA ALA A 37 2.28 12.84 -3.17
C ALA A 37 2.24 11.93 -1.92
N ALA A 38 1.17 11.99 -1.13
CA ALA A 38 0.96 11.11 0.02
C ALA A 38 0.85 9.62 -0.40
N ALA A 39 0.14 9.34 -1.50
CA ALA A 39 0.00 7.98 -2.04
C ALA A 39 1.35 7.35 -2.42
N GLU A 40 2.31 8.18 -2.86
CA GLU A 40 3.67 7.79 -3.24
C GLU A 40 4.68 7.94 -2.09
N GLY A 41 4.27 8.44 -0.93
CA GLY A 41 5.15 8.66 0.23
C GLY A 41 6.11 9.84 0.06
N ARG A 42 5.76 10.82 -0.77
CA ARG A 42 6.53 12.05 -1.00
C ARG A 42 6.00 13.17 -0.11
N PHE A 43 6.88 14.00 0.40
CA PHE A 43 6.51 15.21 1.13
C PHE A 43 6.63 16.44 0.22
N VAL A 44 5.50 17.01 -0.14
CA VAL A 44 5.43 18.16 -1.04
C VAL A 44 4.71 19.34 -0.41
N LEU A 45 5.10 20.55 -0.80
CA LEU A 45 4.39 21.79 -0.52
C LEU A 45 4.29 22.63 -1.81
N GLN A 46 3.33 23.55 -1.85
CA GLN A 46 3.32 24.53 -2.93
C GLN A 46 4.48 25.51 -2.77
N ARG A 47 5.22 25.76 -3.88
CA ARG A 47 6.27 26.77 -3.94
C ARG A 47 5.97 27.74 -5.07
N CYS A 48 5.92 29.03 -4.76
CA CYS A 48 5.67 30.06 -5.74
C CYS A 48 6.87 30.19 -6.71
N GLU A 49 6.62 30.14 -8.01
CA GLU A 49 7.68 30.30 -9.02
C GLU A 49 8.26 31.71 -9.05
N GLU A 50 7.46 32.78 -8.75
CA GLU A 50 7.91 34.14 -8.77
C GLU A 50 8.69 34.57 -7.53
N CYS A 51 8.16 34.33 -6.33
CA CYS A 51 8.82 34.75 -5.09
C CYS A 51 9.56 33.63 -4.36
N SER A 52 9.55 32.39 -4.89
CA SER A 52 10.23 31.21 -4.38
C SER A 52 9.83 30.79 -2.96
N LYS A 53 8.81 31.38 -2.36
CA LYS A 53 8.35 31.03 -1.00
C LYS A 53 7.44 29.81 -1.02
N TYR A 54 7.61 28.94 0.00
CA TYR A 54 6.71 27.84 0.25
C TYR A 54 5.45 28.31 0.97
N THR A 55 4.33 27.68 0.70
CA THR A 55 3.03 27.99 1.29
C THR A 55 2.29 26.76 1.82
N TYR A 56 1.59 26.92 2.95
CA TYR A 56 0.67 25.94 3.52
C TYR A 56 -0.40 26.71 4.34
N PRO A 57 -1.67 26.30 4.34
CA PRO A 57 -2.28 25.24 3.51
C PRO A 57 -2.28 25.58 2.01
N PRO A 58 -2.57 24.59 1.12
CA PRO A 58 -2.64 24.83 -0.32
C PRO A 58 -3.63 25.93 -0.69
N ARG A 59 -3.25 26.79 -1.66
CA ARG A 59 -4.00 27.97 -2.10
C ARG A 59 -3.97 28.12 -3.62
N ASP A 60 -4.92 28.86 -4.17
CA ASP A 60 -4.97 29.19 -5.60
C ASP A 60 -4.05 30.38 -5.97
N ALA A 61 -3.68 31.20 -4.99
CA ALA A 61 -2.77 32.34 -5.19
C ALA A 61 -1.75 32.43 -4.03
N CYS A 62 -0.56 32.88 -4.35
CA CYS A 62 0.52 33.09 -3.40
C CYS A 62 0.15 34.17 -2.39
N PRO A 63 0.22 33.90 -1.07
CA PRO A 63 -0.12 34.91 -0.06
C PRO A 63 0.90 36.05 0.04
N HIS A 64 2.07 35.94 -0.66
CA HIS A 64 3.13 36.94 -0.61
C HIS A 64 3.17 37.87 -1.82
N CYS A 65 2.91 37.35 -3.04
CA CYS A 65 3.01 38.12 -4.28
C CYS A 65 1.77 37.99 -5.19
N LEU A 66 0.76 37.26 -4.75
CA LEU A 66 -0.50 37.03 -5.46
C LEU A 66 -0.38 36.26 -6.79
N SER A 67 0.80 35.71 -7.11
CA SER A 67 0.98 34.85 -8.27
C SER A 67 0.13 33.59 -8.18
N HIS A 68 -0.38 33.12 -9.32
CA HIS A 68 -1.11 31.84 -9.44
C HIS A 68 -0.19 30.63 -9.78
N LEU A 69 1.11 30.87 -9.95
CA LEU A 69 2.08 29.83 -10.29
C LEU A 69 2.58 29.16 -8.99
N LEU A 70 1.82 28.20 -8.50
CA LEU A 70 2.03 27.48 -7.24
C LEU A 70 2.10 25.98 -7.46
N PRO A 71 3.09 25.44 -8.18
CA PRO A 71 3.28 24.00 -8.31
C PRO A 71 3.59 23.35 -6.97
N PHE A 72 3.18 22.08 -6.81
CA PHE A 72 3.63 21.22 -5.74
C PHE A 72 5.03 20.70 -6.05
N VAL A 73 5.97 20.92 -5.15
CA VAL A 73 7.36 20.48 -5.29
C VAL A 73 7.81 19.76 -4.02
N ASP A 74 8.80 18.89 -4.14
CA ASP A 74 9.38 18.24 -2.96
C ASP A 74 9.92 19.30 -1.99
N ALA A 75 9.62 19.13 -0.72
CA ALA A 75 9.94 20.10 0.31
C ALA A 75 10.80 19.47 1.44
N PRO A 76 11.61 20.27 2.13
CA PRO A 76 12.32 19.81 3.32
C PRO A 76 11.34 19.26 4.37
N THR A 77 11.62 18.07 4.89
CA THR A 77 10.78 17.40 5.88
C THR A 77 11.07 17.84 7.33
N ARG A 78 12.13 18.59 7.57
CA ARG A 78 12.54 19.01 8.93
C ARG A 78 11.77 20.24 9.39
N GLY A 79 11.52 20.30 10.70
CA GLY A 79 10.92 21.44 11.34
C GLY A 79 11.01 21.33 12.86
N THR A 80 10.46 22.32 13.55
CA THR A 80 10.42 22.37 15.02
C THR A 80 8.96 22.37 15.48
N LEU A 81 8.60 21.53 16.43
CA LEU A 81 7.28 21.55 17.07
C LEU A 81 7.20 22.75 17.99
N ILE A 82 6.39 23.75 17.64
CA ILE A 82 6.31 25.03 18.37
C ILE A 82 5.11 25.15 19.30
N GLY A 83 4.20 24.18 19.24
CA GLY A 83 3.06 24.11 20.14
C GLY A 83 2.25 22.85 19.88
N GLU A 84 1.67 22.27 20.91
CA GLU A 84 0.84 21.09 20.79
C GLU A 84 -0.44 21.18 21.63
N THR A 85 -1.43 20.38 21.27
CA THR A 85 -2.64 20.20 22.04
C THR A 85 -3.09 18.74 22.00
N ILE A 86 -3.72 18.32 23.09
CA ILE A 86 -4.36 17.01 23.19
C ILE A 86 -5.87 17.21 23.13
N ILE A 87 -6.47 16.77 22.03
CA ILE A 87 -7.92 16.78 21.84
C ILE A 87 -8.52 15.67 22.71
N ARG A 88 -9.35 16.02 23.66
CA ARG A 88 -10.03 15.09 24.59
C ARG A 88 -11.53 14.98 24.33
N VAL A 89 -12.08 15.89 23.52
CA VAL A 89 -13.50 15.94 23.15
C VAL A 89 -13.59 16.31 21.68
N SER A 90 -14.39 15.57 20.91
CA SER A 90 -14.66 15.86 19.51
C SER A 90 -16.15 15.68 19.19
N SER A 91 -16.70 16.56 18.34
CA SER A 91 -18.03 16.42 17.75
C SER A 91 -18.04 15.40 16.62
N ASP A 92 -16.89 15.19 15.95
CA ASP A 92 -16.73 14.21 14.90
C ASP A 92 -16.69 12.79 15.48
N SER A 93 -17.46 11.87 14.90
CA SER A 93 -17.63 10.52 15.41
C SER A 93 -16.35 9.68 15.30
N TYR A 94 -15.59 9.84 14.21
CA TYR A 94 -14.31 9.12 14.04
C TYR A 94 -13.31 9.54 15.12
N PHE A 95 -13.04 10.84 15.26
CA PHE A 95 -12.10 11.32 16.28
C PHE A 95 -12.54 11.01 17.69
N ARG A 96 -13.86 11.02 17.98
CA ARG A 96 -14.39 10.67 19.31
C ARG A 96 -14.06 9.24 19.73
N GLU A 97 -14.01 8.28 18.79
CA GLU A 97 -13.61 6.88 19.06
C GLU A 97 -12.09 6.70 19.23
N HIS A 98 -11.29 7.67 18.74
CA HIS A 98 -9.82 7.58 18.74
C HIS A 98 -9.17 8.55 19.75
N LEU A 99 -9.95 9.13 20.65
CA LEU A 99 -9.43 10.04 21.69
C LEU A 99 -8.57 9.27 22.74
N PRO A 100 -7.56 9.91 23.33
CA PRO A 100 -7.09 11.28 23.07
C PRO A 100 -6.31 11.38 21.77
N TRP A 101 -6.43 12.52 21.05
CA TRP A 101 -5.76 12.75 19.78
C TRP A 101 -4.81 13.95 19.86
N ARG A 102 -3.55 13.79 19.47
CA ARG A 102 -2.54 14.87 19.52
C ARG A 102 -2.46 15.59 18.18
N GLN A 103 -2.49 16.90 18.25
CA GLN A 103 -2.21 17.80 17.13
C GLN A 103 -1.26 18.91 17.56
N GLY A 104 -0.52 19.48 16.63
CA GLY A 104 0.38 20.57 16.93
C GLY A 104 0.71 21.40 15.72
N ILE A 105 1.46 22.46 15.96
CA ILE A 105 1.97 23.36 14.94
C ILE A 105 3.47 23.14 14.81
N VAL A 106 3.90 22.77 13.61
CA VAL A 106 5.30 22.60 13.26
C VAL A 106 5.75 23.77 12.41
N LYS A 107 6.79 24.47 12.82
CA LYS A 107 7.48 25.45 11.99
C LYS A 107 8.44 24.70 11.09
N SER A 108 8.11 24.59 9.81
CA SER A 108 8.97 23.93 8.82
C SER A 108 10.22 24.76 8.54
N ASP A 109 11.35 24.10 8.29
CA ASP A 109 12.62 24.76 7.93
C ASP A 109 12.51 25.55 6.61
N CYS A 110 11.57 25.23 5.74
CA CYS A 110 11.30 26.00 4.51
C CYS A 110 10.32 27.18 4.70
N GLY A 111 9.88 27.44 5.95
CA GLY A 111 9.17 28.66 6.35
C GLY A 111 7.75 28.54 6.85
N PRO A 112 6.80 27.81 6.20
CA PRO A 112 5.42 27.79 6.65
C PRO A 112 5.23 27.08 7.99
N GLN A 113 4.20 27.50 8.74
CA GLN A 113 3.70 26.78 9.90
C GLN A 113 2.66 25.76 9.43
N ILE A 114 2.80 24.52 9.88
CA ILE A 114 2.02 23.38 9.43
C ILE A 114 1.29 22.76 10.61
N ILE A 115 -0.03 22.66 10.53
CA ILE A 115 -0.82 21.88 11.49
C ILE A 115 -0.66 20.41 11.13
N ALA A 116 -0.22 19.60 12.08
CA ALA A 116 0.03 18.17 11.89
C ALA A 116 -0.51 17.33 13.04
N HIS A 117 -0.84 16.07 12.76
CA HIS A 117 -0.97 15.04 13.79
C HIS A 117 0.41 14.76 14.37
N ILE A 118 0.50 14.53 15.67
CA ILE A 118 1.76 14.46 16.39
C ILE A 118 1.96 13.06 16.97
N HIS A 119 3.09 12.43 16.60
CA HIS A 119 3.53 11.19 17.22
C HIS A 119 3.74 11.32 18.73
N GLY A 120 3.42 10.27 19.48
CA GLY A 120 3.48 10.29 20.94
C GLY A 120 4.85 10.63 21.54
N ASP A 121 5.93 10.39 20.84
CA ASP A 121 7.29 10.68 21.28
C ASP A 121 7.81 12.07 20.87
N CYS A 122 7.04 12.84 20.09
CA CYS A 122 7.41 14.24 19.83
C CYS A 122 7.23 15.10 21.08
N VAL A 123 8.16 16.02 21.29
CA VAL A 123 8.15 16.96 22.43
C VAL A 123 8.20 18.39 21.90
N GLU A 124 7.40 19.29 22.50
CA GLU A 124 7.40 20.72 22.16
C GLU A 124 8.80 21.32 22.31
N GLY A 125 9.17 22.18 21.38
CA GLY A 125 10.49 22.81 21.30
C GLY A 125 11.56 21.94 20.59
N GLN A 126 11.29 20.67 20.30
CA GLN A 126 12.25 19.78 19.65
C GLN A 126 12.06 19.72 18.13
N ALA A 127 13.15 19.28 17.46
CA ALA A 127 13.14 18.99 16.05
C ALA A 127 12.24 17.78 15.75
N VAL A 128 11.46 17.87 14.68
CA VAL A 128 10.59 16.80 14.18
C VAL A 128 10.80 16.61 12.69
N ARG A 129 10.35 15.45 12.19
CA ARG A 129 10.30 15.14 10.77
C ARG A 129 8.84 15.11 10.32
N LEU A 130 8.48 15.99 9.40
CA LEU A 130 7.18 16.02 8.75
C LEU A 130 7.06 14.89 7.72
N SER A 131 5.92 14.27 7.66
CA SER A 131 5.53 13.34 6.60
C SER A 131 4.12 13.66 6.13
N LEU A 132 3.84 13.31 4.88
CA LEU A 132 2.52 13.39 4.28
C LEU A 132 1.97 11.97 4.21
N GLN A 133 0.81 11.75 4.82
CA GLN A 133 0.18 10.44 4.92
C GLN A 133 -1.23 10.49 4.31
N LEU A 134 -1.76 9.35 3.90
CA LEU A 134 -3.18 9.22 3.61
C LEU A 134 -3.93 8.73 4.84
N ASP A 135 -5.02 9.37 5.20
CA ASP A 135 -5.95 8.84 6.20
C ASP A 135 -6.82 7.70 5.62
N LYS A 136 -7.66 7.10 6.45
CA LYS A 136 -8.57 6.01 6.03
C LYS A 136 -9.63 6.43 4.99
N SER A 137 -9.89 7.73 4.84
CA SER A 137 -10.73 8.28 3.77
C SER A 137 -9.97 8.54 2.47
N GLY A 138 -8.65 8.25 2.43
CA GLY A 138 -7.77 8.54 1.30
C GLY A 138 -7.45 10.02 1.15
N GLN A 139 -7.54 10.81 2.22
CA GLN A 139 -7.20 12.23 2.21
C GLN A 139 -5.81 12.46 2.80
N ALA A 140 -5.07 13.39 2.17
CA ALA A 140 -3.76 13.76 2.66
C ALA A 140 -3.83 14.48 4.02
N VAL A 141 -3.01 14.02 4.97
CA VAL A 141 -2.84 14.61 6.30
C VAL A 141 -1.36 14.80 6.61
N MET A 142 -1.03 15.88 7.29
CA MET A 142 0.33 16.11 7.78
C MET A 142 0.53 15.36 9.09
N PHE A 143 1.67 14.67 9.20
CA PHE A 143 2.06 13.92 10.38
C PHE A 143 3.48 14.33 10.81
N ALA A 144 3.69 14.62 12.08
CA ALA A 144 5.00 14.93 12.65
C ALA A 144 5.52 13.71 13.43
N LEU A 145 6.66 13.23 13.03
CA LEU A 145 7.40 12.13 13.63
C LEU A 145 8.62 12.67 14.39
N PRO A 146 9.17 11.94 15.38
CA PRO A 146 10.46 12.27 15.95
C PRO A 146 11.53 12.43 14.87
N ALA A 147 12.45 13.37 15.04
CA ALA A 147 13.56 13.59 14.09
C ALA A 147 14.48 12.37 13.96
N GLN A 148 14.61 11.61 15.04
CA GLN A 148 15.34 10.35 15.11
C GLN A 148 14.38 9.21 15.43
N GLU A 149 14.72 8.00 15.00
CA GLU A 149 13.92 6.83 15.35
C GLU A 149 13.94 6.59 16.85
N THR A 150 12.76 6.35 17.41
CA THR A 150 12.56 5.97 18.82
C THR A 150 12.18 4.50 18.92
N PRO A 151 12.47 3.82 20.05
CA PRO A 151 11.97 2.48 20.28
C PRO A 151 10.46 2.43 20.12
N ASP A 152 9.96 1.35 19.48
CA ASP A 152 8.52 1.12 19.26
C ASP A 152 7.76 2.26 18.55
N MET A 153 8.47 3.13 17.81
CA MET A 153 7.89 4.26 17.08
C MET A 153 6.68 3.86 16.22
N ARG A 154 6.71 2.66 15.62
CA ARG A 154 5.62 2.16 14.77
C ARG A 154 4.38 1.73 15.54
N ASP A 155 4.46 1.63 16.85
CA ASP A 155 3.34 1.24 17.73
C ASP A 155 2.49 2.44 18.20
N ASP A 156 2.86 3.67 17.78
CA ASP A 156 2.05 4.85 18.05
C ASP A 156 0.62 4.68 17.51
N PRO A 157 -0.43 4.82 18.34
CA PRO A 157 -1.81 4.61 17.93
C PRO A 157 -2.26 5.51 16.77
N GLN A 158 -1.83 6.78 16.75
CA GLN A 158 -2.18 7.72 15.68
C GLN A 158 -1.47 7.39 14.37
N LEU A 159 -0.18 6.97 14.44
CA LEU A 159 0.55 6.52 13.27
C LEU A 159 -0.07 5.25 12.67
N ARG A 160 -0.54 4.33 13.50
CA ARG A 160 -1.21 3.10 13.05
C ARG A 160 -2.55 3.35 12.35
N GLU A 161 -3.22 4.48 12.63
CA GLU A 161 -4.43 4.87 11.91
C GLU A 161 -4.15 5.32 10.46
N VAL A 162 -2.94 5.81 10.18
CA VAL A 162 -2.53 6.27 8.85
C VAL A 162 -1.58 5.29 8.13
N THR A 163 -1.33 4.11 8.69
CA THR A 163 -0.48 3.05 8.11
C THR A 163 -1.20 1.71 8.10
N ALA A 164 -0.59 0.71 7.46
CA ALA A 164 -1.05 -0.68 7.46
C ALA A 164 0.05 -1.63 7.96
N ASP A 165 0.80 -1.21 9.00
CA ASP A 165 1.91 -2.00 9.54
C ASP A 165 1.48 -3.44 9.81
N PRO A 166 2.18 -4.46 9.26
CA PRO A 166 1.80 -5.86 9.39
C PRO A 166 2.07 -6.46 10.78
N ARG A 167 2.76 -5.76 11.68
CA ARG A 167 3.05 -6.23 13.04
C ARG A 167 1.77 -6.61 13.79
N HIS A 168 1.72 -7.84 14.32
CA HIS A 168 0.58 -8.45 15.00
C HIS A 168 -0.67 -8.66 14.13
N ARG A 169 -0.56 -8.56 12.80
CA ARG A 169 -1.64 -8.80 11.84
C ARG A 169 -1.58 -10.22 11.29
N ARG A 170 -2.70 -10.68 10.75
CA ARG A 170 -2.83 -11.96 10.05
C ARG A 170 -2.88 -11.68 8.56
N VAL A 171 -1.94 -12.27 7.83
CA VAL A 171 -1.71 -11.98 6.42
C VAL A 171 -2.05 -13.21 5.57
N LEU A 172 -2.76 -13.03 4.46
CA LEU A 172 -2.92 -14.04 3.42
C LEU A 172 -2.03 -13.66 2.24
N ILE A 173 -1.15 -14.57 1.81
CA ILE A 173 -0.40 -14.54 0.55
C ILE A 173 -1.09 -15.53 -0.39
N THR A 174 -1.52 -15.09 -1.57
CA THR A 174 -2.37 -15.92 -2.45
C THR A 174 -1.63 -16.97 -3.25
N ASP A 175 -0.31 -16.81 -3.47
CA ASP A 175 0.55 -17.83 -4.10
C ASP A 175 1.90 -17.93 -3.36
N GLY A 176 2.04 -18.98 -2.58
CA GLY A 176 3.27 -19.32 -1.87
C GLY A 176 4.31 -20.08 -2.70
N ARG A 177 3.96 -20.54 -3.89
CA ARG A 177 4.90 -21.21 -4.80
C ARG A 177 5.81 -20.23 -5.52
N SER A 178 5.31 -19.01 -5.75
CA SER A 178 6.07 -17.99 -6.45
C SER A 178 7.31 -17.54 -5.64
N PRO A 179 8.42 -17.20 -6.28
CA PRO A 179 9.59 -16.66 -5.58
C PRO A 179 9.28 -15.39 -4.76
N VAL A 180 8.32 -14.57 -5.23
CA VAL A 180 7.86 -13.38 -4.50
C VAL A 180 7.07 -13.78 -3.26
N GLY A 181 6.16 -14.77 -3.36
CA GLY A 181 5.41 -15.29 -2.22
C GLY A 181 6.32 -15.86 -1.13
N GLN A 182 7.34 -16.65 -1.52
CA GLN A 182 8.35 -17.17 -0.59
C GLN A 182 9.17 -16.07 0.09
N ALA A 183 9.56 -15.04 -0.65
CA ALA A 183 10.28 -13.89 -0.11
C ALA A 183 9.40 -13.08 0.86
N LEU A 184 8.11 -12.90 0.54
CA LEU A 184 7.13 -12.22 1.40
C LEU A 184 6.99 -12.93 2.74
N VAL A 185 6.94 -14.26 2.79
CA VAL A 185 6.91 -15.00 4.06
C VAL A 185 8.08 -14.58 4.96
N LYS A 186 9.31 -14.53 4.42
CA LYS A 186 10.51 -14.14 5.19
C LYS A 186 10.43 -12.69 5.69
N SER A 187 10.03 -11.77 4.83
CA SER A 187 9.94 -10.34 5.18
C SER A 187 8.83 -10.07 6.20
N LEU A 188 7.69 -10.77 6.10
CA LEU A 188 6.58 -10.65 7.04
C LEU A 188 6.90 -11.26 8.41
N VAL A 189 7.58 -12.40 8.45
CA VAL A 189 8.07 -12.97 9.73
C VAL A 189 8.99 -11.98 10.44
N LYS A 190 9.93 -11.37 9.70
CA LYS A 190 10.81 -10.31 10.24
C LYS A 190 10.02 -9.08 10.72
N ALA A 191 8.90 -8.77 10.08
CA ALA A 191 8.02 -7.66 10.48
C ALA A 191 7.15 -7.97 11.71
N GLY A 192 7.17 -9.20 12.24
CA GLY A 192 6.46 -9.58 13.46
C GLY A 192 4.96 -9.77 13.28
N VAL A 193 4.53 -10.37 12.17
CA VAL A 193 3.12 -10.74 11.95
C VAL A 193 2.65 -11.79 12.96
N ALA A 194 1.35 -11.81 13.24
CA ALA A 194 0.78 -12.82 14.13
C ALA A 194 0.54 -14.18 13.45
N LYS A 195 0.22 -14.15 12.14
CA LYS A 195 -0.06 -15.37 11.35
C LYS A 195 0.11 -15.05 9.86
N ILE A 196 0.62 -16.02 9.10
CA ILE A 196 0.68 -15.98 7.64
C ILE A 196 -0.06 -17.20 7.11
N PHE A 197 -1.13 -16.98 6.34
CA PHE A 197 -1.76 -18.00 5.52
C PHE A 197 -1.10 -17.95 4.15
N VAL A 198 -0.63 -19.10 3.66
CA VAL A 198 0.10 -19.21 2.38
C VAL A 198 -0.72 -20.08 1.44
N GLY A 199 -1.30 -19.47 0.42
CA GLY A 199 -2.11 -20.15 -0.59
C GLY A 199 -1.26 -21.07 -1.49
N ILE A 200 -1.74 -22.30 -1.69
CA ILE A 200 -1.11 -23.32 -2.54
C ILE A 200 -2.19 -23.87 -3.47
N ALA A 201 -2.06 -23.61 -4.79
CA ALA A 201 -3.05 -24.03 -5.79
C ALA A 201 -3.08 -25.57 -5.98
N ASP A 202 -1.91 -26.19 -5.97
CA ASP A 202 -1.77 -27.64 -6.18
C ASP A 202 -1.15 -28.30 -4.93
N PRO A 203 -1.91 -28.54 -3.84
CA PRO A 203 -1.35 -29.05 -2.57
C PRO A 203 -0.75 -30.46 -2.71
N TRP A 204 -1.10 -31.19 -3.77
CA TRP A 204 -0.56 -32.52 -4.09
C TRP A 204 0.83 -32.49 -4.75
N LYS A 205 1.25 -31.34 -5.31
CA LYS A 205 2.60 -31.18 -5.87
C LYS A 205 3.58 -30.79 -4.76
N PRO A 206 4.76 -31.43 -4.71
CA PRO A 206 5.79 -31.03 -3.74
C PRO A 206 6.13 -29.55 -3.84
N LEU A 207 6.19 -28.89 -2.71
CA LEU A 207 6.64 -27.50 -2.61
C LEU A 207 8.07 -27.48 -2.08
N PRO A 208 9.07 -27.00 -2.83
CA PRO A 208 10.47 -26.99 -2.38
C PRO A 208 10.71 -26.26 -1.07
N SER A 209 9.86 -25.25 -0.76
CA SER A 209 9.90 -24.46 0.47
C SER A 209 8.97 -24.98 1.57
N GLU A 210 8.29 -26.11 1.39
CA GLU A 210 7.31 -26.62 2.37
C GLU A 210 7.97 -26.94 3.71
N ALA A 211 9.14 -27.57 3.69
CA ALA A 211 9.90 -27.85 4.91
C ALA A 211 10.18 -26.55 5.68
N TYR A 212 10.61 -25.51 4.98
CA TYR A 212 10.86 -24.19 5.56
C TYR A 212 9.57 -23.56 6.14
N PHE A 213 8.45 -23.63 5.41
CA PHE A 213 7.18 -23.08 5.91
C PHE A 213 6.68 -23.81 7.14
N ASN A 214 6.82 -25.14 7.18
CA ASN A 214 6.39 -25.97 8.32
C ASN A 214 7.24 -25.76 9.58
N GLU A 215 8.48 -25.28 9.45
CA GLU A 215 9.34 -24.94 10.59
C GLU A 215 8.95 -23.61 11.26
N ILE A 216 8.14 -22.78 10.62
CA ILE A 216 7.77 -21.46 11.12
C ILE A 216 6.37 -21.51 11.74
N GLU A 217 6.28 -21.43 13.05
CA GLU A 217 5.03 -21.53 13.82
C GLU A 217 3.90 -20.60 13.35
N VAL A 218 4.26 -19.40 12.89
CA VAL A 218 3.27 -18.40 12.41
C VAL A 218 2.80 -18.65 10.99
N VAL A 219 3.33 -19.64 10.26
CA VAL A 219 2.95 -19.94 8.87
C VAL A 219 1.98 -21.13 8.84
N GLU A 220 0.99 -21.03 7.98
CA GLU A 220 0.01 -22.08 7.68
C GLU A 220 -0.26 -22.13 6.19
N CYS A 221 0.06 -23.26 5.56
CA CYS A 221 -0.28 -23.52 4.18
C CYS A 221 -1.76 -23.85 4.05
N VAL A 222 -2.46 -23.19 3.11
CA VAL A 222 -3.88 -23.37 2.84
C VAL A 222 -4.12 -23.66 1.37
N ALA A 223 -5.09 -24.51 1.07
CA ALA A 223 -5.47 -24.77 -0.33
C ALA A 223 -6.12 -23.51 -0.91
N LEU A 224 -5.60 -23.01 -2.02
CA LEU A 224 -6.14 -21.86 -2.74
C LEU A 224 -5.75 -21.94 -4.21
N ASP A 225 -6.72 -22.19 -5.05
CA ASP A 225 -6.60 -22.08 -6.51
C ASP A 225 -7.43 -20.87 -6.99
N PRO A 226 -6.82 -19.76 -7.41
CA PRO A 226 -7.54 -18.57 -7.88
C PRO A 226 -8.32 -18.81 -9.18
N THR A 227 -8.04 -19.89 -9.92
CA THR A 227 -8.77 -20.25 -11.13
C THR A 227 -10.04 -21.05 -10.83
N ASP A 228 -10.16 -21.61 -9.62
CA ASP A 228 -11.33 -22.33 -9.12
C ASP A 228 -12.13 -21.47 -8.14
N GLU A 229 -13.34 -21.10 -8.56
CA GLU A 229 -14.26 -20.27 -7.75
C GLU A 229 -14.59 -20.93 -6.40
N GLN A 230 -14.82 -22.26 -6.39
CA GLN A 230 -15.16 -22.98 -5.17
C GLN A 230 -14.01 -22.98 -4.17
N SER A 231 -12.78 -23.21 -4.65
CA SER A 231 -11.57 -23.14 -3.81
C SER A 231 -11.43 -21.79 -3.12
N VAL A 232 -11.68 -20.69 -3.84
CA VAL A 232 -11.59 -19.33 -3.30
C VAL A 232 -12.68 -19.07 -2.26
N PHE A 233 -13.94 -19.45 -2.51
CA PHE A 233 -15.05 -19.24 -1.58
C PHE A 233 -14.97 -20.13 -0.34
N ASP A 234 -14.53 -21.37 -0.47
CA ASP A 234 -14.31 -22.28 0.68
C ASP A 234 -13.25 -21.70 1.63
N LEU A 235 -12.11 -21.25 1.09
CA LEU A 235 -11.08 -20.62 1.89
C LEU A 235 -11.58 -19.32 2.54
N ALA A 236 -12.29 -18.48 1.82
CA ALA A 236 -12.85 -17.24 2.36
C ALA A 236 -13.85 -17.50 3.49
N SER A 237 -14.63 -18.58 3.41
CA SER A 237 -15.55 -19.02 4.46
C SER A 237 -14.83 -19.45 5.73
N ASP A 238 -13.66 -20.10 5.62
CA ASP A 238 -12.87 -20.54 6.78
C ASP A 238 -12.06 -19.40 7.41
N ILE A 239 -11.29 -18.66 6.60
CA ILE A 239 -10.33 -17.68 7.13
C ILE A 239 -10.66 -16.22 6.83
N GLY A 240 -11.66 -15.91 5.99
CA GLY A 240 -11.95 -14.53 5.57
C GLY A 240 -12.13 -13.56 6.74
N ALA A 241 -12.84 -13.99 7.79
CA ALA A 241 -12.98 -13.22 9.03
C ALA A 241 -11.68 -13.11 9.86
N LYS A 242 -10.62 -13.79 9.48
CA LYS A 242 -9.32 -13.78 10.18
C LYS A 242 -8.28 -12.94 9.43
N VAL A 243 -8.42 -12.71 8.12
CA VAL A 243 -7.42 -12.02 7.29
C VAL A 243 -7.48 -10.51 7.53
N ASP A 244 -6.38 -9.93 7.96
CA ASP A 244 -6.24 -8.50 8.21
C ASP A 244 -5.55 -7.78 7.02
N ILE A 245 -4.64 -8.48 6.34
CA ILE A 245 -3.96 -8.02 5.12
C ILE A 245 -4.01 -9.16 4.10
N LEU A 246 -4.47 -8.86 2.88
CA LEU A 246 -4.40 -9.78 1.75
C LEU A 246 -3.35 -9.29 0.77
N ILE A 247 -2.38 -10.14 0.42
CA ILE A 247 -1.34 -9.86 -0.59
C ILE A 247 -1.60 -10.79 -1.78
N ASN A 248 -2.13 -10.21 -2.85
CA ASN A 248 -2.38 -10.92 -4.09
C ASN A 248 -1.10 -11.00 -4.92
N THR A 249 -0.50 -12.19 -4.93
CA THR A 249 0.72 -12.53 -5.65
C THR A 249 0.48 -13.41 -6.88
N VAL A 250 -0.79 -13.59 -7.27
CA VAL A 250 -1.16 -14.41 -8.43
C VAL A 250 -0.55 -13.83 -9.69
N ASP A 251 0.21 -14.66 -10.41
CA ASP A 251 0.93 -14.29 -11.64
C ASP A 251 0.90 -15.43 -12.67
N HIS A 252 0.91 -15.07 -13.95
CA HIS A 252 1.04 -15.99 -15.08
C HIS A 252 1.98 -15.40 -16.13
N THR A 253 3.26 -15.27 -15.77
CA THR A 253 4.26 -14.69 -16.65
C THR A 253 4.72 -15.68 -17.71
N ARG A 254 4.46 -15.38 -18.99
CA ARG A 254 4.95 -16.14 -20.18
C ARG A 254 5.30 -15.19 -21.30
N GLN A 255 6.35 -15.49 -22.04
CA GLN A 255 6.65 -14.77 -23.28
C GLN A 255 5.53 -14.99 -24.31
N SER A 256 5.06 -13.91 -24.90
CA SER A 256 3.88 -13.90 -25.78
C SER A 256 3.97 -12.78 -26.83
N PRO A 257 4.92 -12.89 -27.82
CA PRO A 257 4.98 -11.95 -28.92
C PRO A 257 3.66 -11.96 -29.72
N LEU A 258 3.15 -10.82 -30.12
CA LEU A 258 1.81 -10.68 -30.70
C LEU A 258 1.56 -11.60 -31.92
N PHE A 259 2.56 -11.81 -32.76
CA PHE A 259 2.44 -12.60 -33.99
C PHE A 259 2.73 -14.09 -33.81
N ASP A 260 3.04 -14.55 -32.57
CA ASP A 260 3.09 -15.96 -32.25
C ASP A 260 1.67 -16.53 -32.14
N ARG A 261 1.39 -17.63 -32.86
CA ARG A 261 0.08 -18.29 -32.88
C ARG A 261 -0.39 -18.75 -31.48
N SER A 262 0.54 -19.04 -30.58
CA SER A 262 0.24 -19.46 -29.19
C SER A 262 -0.15 -18.31 -28.27
N SER A 263 0.06 -17.07 -28.69
CA SER A 263 -0.08 -15.91 -27.79
C SER A 263 -1.53 -15.64 -27.36
N ALA A 264 -2.51 -15.97 -28.21
CA ALA A 264 -3.92 -15.87 -27.82
C ALA A 264 -4.28 -16.83 -26.66
N GLY A 265 -3.77 -18.06 -26.70
CA GLY A 265 -3.93 -19.01 -25.59
C GLY A 265 -3.26 -18.52 -24.31
N LYS A 266 -2.00 -18.06 -24.42
CA LYS A 266 -1.26 -17.49 -23.27
C LYS A 266 -1.97 -16.26 -22.66
N LEU A 267 -2.61 -15.44 -23.50
CA LEU A 267 -3.42 -14.32 -23.01
C LEU A 267 -4.67 -14.82 -22.27
N SER A 268 -5.37 -15.84 -22.81
CA SER A 268 -6.53 -16.44 -22.15
C SER A 268 -6.15 -16.97 -20.77
N ASP A 269 -5.06 -17.72 -20.67
CA ASP A 269 -4.55 -18.26 -19.41
C ASP A 269 -4.17 -17.16 -18.42
N ALA A 270 -3.50 -16.10 -18.89
CA ALA A 270 -3.14 -14.96 -18.07
C ALA A 270 -4.38 -14.19 -17.56
N VAL A 271 -5.40 -14.02 -18.40
CA VAL A 271 -6.65 -13.37 -18.02
C VAL A 271 -7.40 -14.21 -17.00
N ASP A 272 -7.53 -15.52 -17.18
CA ASP A 272 -8.23 -16.38 -16.21
C ASP A 272 -7.50 -16.41 -14.87
N THR A 273 -6.18 -16.64 -14.90
CA THR A 273 -5.39 -16.75 -13.67
C THR A 273 -5.31 -15.40 -12.94
N MET A 274 -4.90 -14.34 -13.64
CA MET A 274 -4.55 -13.07 -12.99
C MET A 274 -5.78 -12.17 -12.79
N LEU A 275 -6.56 -11.92 -13.86
CA LEU A 275 -7.69 -10.99 -13.79
C LEU A 275 -8.91 -11.62 -13.13
N LEU A 276 -9.38 -12.77 -13.65
CA LEU A 276 -10.55 -13.44 -13.09
C LEU A 276 -10.24 -14.03 -11.71
N GLY A 277 -9.03 -14.55 -11.50
CA GLY A 277 -8.57 -14.98 -10.18
C GLY A 277 -8.58 -13.84 -9.16
N SER A 278 -8.08 -12.65 -9.52
CA SER A 278 -8.15 -11.46 -8.67
C SER A 278 -9.60 -11.02 -8.41
N MET A 279 -10.48 -11.15 -9.40
CA MET A 279 -11.91 -10.84 -9.26
C MET A 279 -12.60 -11.81 -8.29
N ARG A 280 -12.35 -13.13 -8.40
CA ARG A 280 -12.89 -14.14 -7.46
C ARG A 280 -12.41 -13.87 -6.02
N LEU A 281 -11.12 -13.56 -5.84
CA LEU A 281 -10.57 -13.16 -4.54
C LEU A 281 -11.27 -11.91 -3.99
N ALA A 282 -11.47 -10.88 -4.83
CA ALA A 282 -12.14 -9.64 -4.43
C ALA A 282 -13.60 -9.89 -4.02
N GLN A 283 -14.34 -10.74 -4.74
CA GLN A 283 -15.73 -11.10 -4.43
C GLN A 283 -15.85 -11.87 -3.11
N ALA A 284 -14.90 -12.78 -2.83
CA ALA A 284 -14.96 -13.63 -1.65
C ALA A 284 -14.44 -12.93 -0.39
N PHE A 285 -13.31 -12.25 -0.45
CA PHE A 285 -12.65 -11.63 0.71
C PHE A 285 -13.02 -10.16 0.91
N GLY A 286 -13.28 -9.41 -0.17
CA GLY A 286 -13.52 -7.96 -0.13
C GLY A 286 -14.64 -7.54 0.83
N PRO A 287 -15.86 -8.09 0.73
CA PRO A 287 -16.97 -7.73 1.61
C PRO A 287 -16.68 -8.01 3.09
N VAL A 288 -16.02 -9.15 3.37
CA VAL A 288 -15.67 -9.55 4.75
C VAL A 288 -14.60 -8.60 5.31
N MET A 289 -13.58 -8.25 4.53
CA MET A 289 -12.56 -7.29 4.94
C MET A 289 -13.14 -5.90 5.16
N ALA A 290 -13.97 -5.40 4.25
CA ALA A 290 -14.62 -4.09 4.37
C ALA A 290 -15.50 -4.00 5.62
N SER A 291 -16.25 -5.06 5.95
CA SER A 291 -17.08 -5.09 7.16
C SER A 291 -16.28 -5.09 8.47
N ARG A 292 -15.02 -5.54 8.43
CA ARG A 292 -14.13 -5.62 9.60
C ARG A 292 -13.27 -4.38 9.81
N GLY A 293 -13.35 -3.37 8.95
CA GLY A 293 -12.54 -2.15 9.05
C GLY A 293 -12.70 -1.40 10.38
N ALA A 294 -13.79 -1.63 11.13
CA ALA A 294 -14.07 -1.00 12.42
C ALA A 294 -13.60 -1.81 13.65
N ASP A 295 -13.00 -2.98 13.46
CA ASP A 295 -12.69 -3.89 14.58
C ASP A 295 -11.43 -3.49 15.40
N GLY A 296 -10.93 -2.27 15.27
CA GLY A 296 -9.76 -1.77 16.00
C GLY A 296 -8.49 -2.57 15.69
N THR A 297 -7.87 -3.20 16.70
CA THR A 297 -6.65 -4.03 16.52
C THR A 297 -6.87 -5.29 15.68
N HIS A 298 -8.11 -5.69 15.47
CA HIS A 298 -8.50 -6.80 14.60
C HIS A 298 -9.07 -6.35 13.25
N SER A 299 -9.00 -5.05 12.94
CA SER A 299 -9.50 -4.53 11.68
C SER A 299 -8.73 -5.10 10.48
N ALA A 300 -9.44 -5.35 9.38
CA ALA A 300 -8.80 -5.47 8.09
C ALA A 300 -8.17 -4.11 7.72
N THR A 301 -6.94 -4.11 7.26
CA THR A 301 -6.18 -2.87 7.07
C THR A 301 -5.73 -2.62 5.65
N ALA A 302 -5.36 -3.68 4.91
CA ALA A 302 -4.86 -3.51 3.56
C ALA A 302 -5.16 -4.68 2.63
N TRP A 303 -5.21 -4.34 1.35
CA TRP A 303 -5.13 -5.23 0.21
C TRP A 303 -3.93 -4.81 -0.63
N VAL A 304 -3.06 -5.75 -0.97
CA VAL A 304 -1.89 -5.51 -1.82
C VAL A 304 -2.05 -6.26 -3.13
N ASN A 305 -1.84 -5.58 -4.26
CA ASN A 305 -1.71 -6.22 -5.55
C ASN A 305 -0.25 -6.16 -6.01
N VAL A 306 0.32 -7.31 -6.31
CA VAL A 306 1.62 -7.44 -6.98
C VAL A 306 1.40 -7.27 -8.48
N LEU A 307 1.97 -6.22 -9.07
CA LEU A 307 1.79 -5.87 -10.47
C LEU A 307 3.13 -5.72 -11.18
N SER A 308 3.16 -6.02 -12.47
CA SER A 308 4.28 -5.65 -13.31
C SER A 308 4.21 -4.18 -13.71
N ALA A 309 5.34 -3.50 -13.81
CA ALA A 309 5.43 -2.17 -14.42
C ALA A 309 4.95 -2.17 -15.87
N TYR A 310 4.92 -3.33 -16.51
CA TYR A 310 4.35 -3.51 -17.85
C TYR A 310 2.81 -3.34 -17.89
N ALA A 311 2.14 -3.19 -16.76
CA ALA A 311 0.77 -2.70 -16.68
C ALA A 311 0.62 -1.24 -17.16
N LEU A 312 1.70 -0.45 -17.04
CA LEU A 312 1.74 0.98 -17.37
C LEU A 312 2.24 1.24 -18.79
N ALA A 313 3.07 0.33 -19.31
CA ALA A 313 3.61 0.43 -20.66
C ALA A 313 3.88 -0.98 -21.19
N ASN A 314 3.30 -1.31 -22.36
CA ASN A 314 3.32 -2.67 -22.90
C ASN A 314 4.74 -3.07 -23.35
N ALA A 315 5.21 -4.22 -22.83
CA ALA A 315 6.44 -4.87 -23.30
C ALA A 315 6.10 -5.89 -24.40
N PRO A 316 6.49 -5.68 -25.67
CA PRO A 316 6.05 -6.52 -26.79
C PRO A 316 6.36 -8.02 -26.65
N ALA A 317 7.49 -8.37 -26.03
CA ALA A 317 7.86 -9.77 -25.78
C ALA A 317 6.97 -10.45 -24.73
N TYR A 318 6.28 -9.66 -23.87
CA TYR A 318 5.40 -10.07 -22.77
C TYR A 318 4.01 -9.47 -22.93
N GLY A 319 3.50 -9.38 -24.15
CA GLY A 319 2.24 -8.68 -24.47
C GLY A 319 1.04 -9.17 -23.68
N ALA A 320 0.85 -10.49 -23.55
CA ALA A 320 -0.25 -11.07 -22.76
C ALA A 320 -0.16 -10.68 -21.28
N VAL A 321 1.04 -10.72 -20.69
CA VAL A 321 1.31 -10.30 -19.31
C VAL A 321 1.00 -8.82 -19.12
N SER A 322 1.44 -7.98 -20.06
CA SER A 322 1.17 -6.53 -20.02
C SER A 322 -0.32 -6.22 -20.04
N VAL A 323 -1.07 -6.88 -20.93
CA VAL A 323 -2.54 -6.72 -21.04
C VAL A 323 -3.24 -7.19 -19.76
N ALA A 324 -2.87 -8.36 -19.24
CA ALA A 324 -3.47 -8.90 -18.02
C ALA A 324 -3.21 -8.00 -16.80
N HIS A 325 -1.97 -7.53 -16.60
CA HIS A 325 -1.64 -6.61 -15.51
C HIS A 325 -2.31 -5.23 -15.67
N ALA A 326 -2.46 -4.71 -16.89
CA ALA A 326 -3.21 -3.47 -17.12
C ALA A 326 -4.70 -3.63 -16.74
N ALA A 327 -5.30 -4.78 -17.05
CA ALA A 327 -6.64 -5.11 -16.63
C ALA A 327 -6.74 -5.27 -15.09
N CYS A 328 -5.75 -5.93 -14.45
CA CYS A 328 -5.66 -6.02 -12.99
C CYS A 328 -5.50 -4.65 -12.33
N LEU A 329 -4.75 -3.72 -12.94
CA LEU A 329 -4.64 -2.34 -12.46
C LEU A 329 -6.00 -1.62 -12.52
N SER A 330 -6.75 -1.78 -13.61
CA SER A 330 -8.12 -1.25 -13.71
C SER A 330 -9.04 -1.85 -12.66
N LEU A 331 -8.98 -3.17 -12.44
CA LEU A 331 -9.72 -3.86 -11.38
C LEU A 331 -9.32 -3.33 -9.99
N SER A 332 -8.04 -3.04 -9.76
CA SER A 332 -7.57 -2.50 -8.47
C SER A 332 -8.17 -1.13 -8.16
N HIS A 333 -8.37 -0.28 -9.17
CA HIS A 333 -9.04 1.02 -8.99
C HIS A 333 -10.52 0.83 -8.57
N TRP A 334 -11.21 -0.12 -9.18
CA TRP A 334 -12.58 -0.48 -8.77
C TRP A 334 -12.59 -1.03 -7.35
N LEU A 335 -11.73 -1.99 -7.04
CA LEU A 335 -11.63 -2.58 -5.71
C LEU A 335 -11.29 -1.54 -4.62
N ARG A 336 -10.44 -0.55 -4.93
CA ARG A 336 -10.15 0.57 -4.02
C ARG A 336 -11.42 1.35 -3.66
N ALA A 337 -12.29 1.60 -4.64
CA ALA A 337 -13.56 2.29 -4.40
C ALA A 337 -14.50 1.48 -3.48
N GLU A 338 -14.56 0.15 -3.67
CA GLU A 338 -15.39 -0.76 -2.86
C GLU A 338 -14.84 -0.96 -1.43
N LEU A 339 -13.51 -0.98 -1.26
CA LEU A 339 -12.88 -1.19 0.04
C LEU A 339 -12.78 0.09 0.89
N ARG A 340 -12.81 1.27 0.27
CA ARG A 340 -12.67 2.56 0.96
C ARG A 340 -13.71 2.77 2.07
N PRO A 341 -15.02 2.47 1.90
CA PRO A 341 -16.00 2.62 2.96
C PRO A 341 -15.68 1.79 4.21
N GLY A 342 -14.92 0.69 4.05
CA GLY A 342 -14.42 -0.13 5.14
C GLY A 342 -13.12 0.38 5.77
N GLY A 343 -12.51 1.44 5.24
CA GLY A 343 -11.22 1.93 5.68
C GLY A 343 -10.04 1.00 5.36
N VAL A 344 -10.24 0.05 4.45
CA VAL A 344 -9.19 -0.88 3.99
C VAL A 344 -8.39 -0.22 2.88
N ARG A 345 -7.08 -0.13 3.06
CA ARG A 345 -6.15 0.48 2.09
C ARG A 345 -5.87 -0.48 0.94
N LEU A 346 -5.62 0.06 -0.24
CA LEU A 346 -5.18 -0.73 -1.37
C LEU A 346 -3.80 -0.23 -1.84
N LEU A 347 -2.81 -1.11 -1.78
CA LEU A 347 -1.45 -0.86 -2.25
C LEU A 347 -1.22 -1.61 -3.58
N ASN A 348 -0.88 -0.89 -4.64
CA ASN A 348 -0.36 -1.46 -5.87
C ASN A 348 1.17 -1.44 -5.85
N ALA A 349 1.79 -2.61 -5.88
CA ALA A 349 3.23 -2.77 -5.90
C ALA A 349 3.70 -3.12 -7.32
N PHE A 350 4.39 -2.19 -7.97
CA PHE A 350 4.90 -2.37 -9.33
C PHE A 350 6.37 -2.75 -9.31
N ALA A 351 6.72 -3.81 -10.01
CA ALA A 351 8.11 -4.17 -10.28
C ALA A 351 8.37 -4.22 -11.79
N GLY A 352 9.61 -3.96 -12.18
CA GLY A 352 10.14 -4.35 -13.49
C GLY A 352 10.30 -5.87 -13.57
N PRO A 353 11.13 -6.39 -14.50
CA PRO A 353 11.43 -7.81 -14.55
C PRO A 353 11.97 -8.30 -13.21
N ILE A 354 11.33 -9.30 -12.64
CA ILE A 354 11.78 -9.95 -11.40
C ILE A 354 12.79 -11.03 -11.77
N ASP A 355 13.85 -11.20 -10.98
CA ASP A 355 14.88 -12.21 -11.22
C ASP A 355 14.35 -13.61 -10.92
N THR A 356 13.63 -14.16 -11.91
CA THR A 356 12.99 -15.47 -11.91
C THR A 356 13.27 -16.18 -13.24
N GLU A 357 12.94 -17.46 -13.33
CA GLU A 357 13.08 -18.26 -14.55
C GLU A 357 12.32 -17.64 -15.76
N TRP A 358 11.19 -16.96 -15.52
CA TRP A 358 10.34 -16.38 -16.57
C TRP A 358 10.94 -15.14 -17.26
N TYR A 359 11.90 -14.48 -16.61
CA TYR A 359 12.59 -13.31 -17.16
C TYR A 359 14.07 -13.57 -17.47
N GLN A 360 14.50 -14.83 -17.59
CA GLN A 360 15.92 -15.15 -17.85
C GLN A 360 16.47 -14.51 -19.12
N THR A 361 15.64 -14.39 -20.16
CA THR A 361 16.02 -13.78 -21.44
C THR A 361 16.06 -12.25 -21.42
N VAL A 362 15.52 -11.63 -20.38
CA VAL A 362 15.55 -10.15 -20.22
C VAL A 362 16.89 -9.76 -19.62
N PRO A 363 17.61 -8.81 -20.22
CA PRO A 363 18.87 -8.31 -19.64
C PRO A 363 18.63 -7.57 -18.30
N PRO A 364 19.67 -7.46 -17.45
CA PRO A 364 19.62 -6.59 -16.26
C PRO A 364 19.36 -5.12 -16.66
N PRO A 365 18.78 -4.30 -15.74
CA PRO A 365 18.53 -4.60 -14.33
C PRO A 365 17.27 -5.41 -14.09
N LYS A 366 17.32 -6.33 -13.11
CA LYS A 366 16.17 -7.09 -12.60
C LYS A 366 16.00 -6.85 -11.11
N VAL A 367 14.78 -7.08 -10.61
CA VAL A 367 14.45 -6.95 -9.19
C VAL A 367 14.55 -8.32 -8.51
N ALA A 368 15.34 -8.42 -7.45
CA ALA A 368 15.35 -9.63 -6.64
C ALA A 368 14.00 -9.81 -5.91
N PRO A 369 13.45 -11.04 -5.82
CA PRO A 369 12.22 -11.30 -5.09
C PRO A 369 12.23 -10.78 -3.65
N SER A 370 13.36 -10.88 -2.95
CA SER A 370 13.53 -10.35 -1.59
C SER A 370 13.46 -8.84 -1.52
N GLN A 371 14.08 -8.13 -2.48
CA GLN A 371 14.00 -6.67 -2.57
C GLN A 371 12.56 -6.21 -2.79
N PHE A 372 11.80 -6.93 -3.61
CA PHE A 372 10.40 -6.60 -3.87
C PHE A 372 9.53 -6.86 -2.62
N ALA A 373 9.73 -8.00 -1.95
CA ALA A 373 9.03 -8.34 -0.72
C ALA A 373 9.29 -7.30 0.40
N ASP A 374 10.55 -6.92 0.60
CA ASP A 374 10.92 -5.90 1.60
C ASP A 374 10.27 -4.54 1.28
N ALA A 375 10.23 -4.15 -0.01
CA ALA A 375 9.58 -2.92 -0.44
C ALA A 375 8.05 -2.95 -0.21
N ILE A 376 7.38 -4.10 -0.39
CA ILE A 376 5.94 -4.25 -0.09
C ILE A 376 5.70 -4.07 1.41
N VAL A 377 6.53 -4.68 2.26
CA VAL A 377 6.43 -4.52 3.72
C VAL A 377 6.68 -3.08 4.14
N ASP A 378 7.70 -2.41 3.58
CA ASP A 378 7.95 -0.97 3.82
C ASP A 378 6.76 -0.11 3.37
N GLY A 379 6.19 -0.39 2.19
CA GLY A 379 5.00 0.31 1.69
C GLY A 379 3.79 0.21 2.64
N LEU A 380 3.55 -0.97 3.20
CA LEU A 380 2.51 -1.19 4.22
C LEU A 380 2.81 -0.40 5.50
N GLN A 381 4.06 -0.43 5.97
CA GLN A 381 4.51 0.28 7.18
C GLN A 381 4.45 1.80 7.02
N ARG A 382 4.53 2.30 5.80
CA ARG A 382 4.42 3.72 5.46
C ARG A 382 3.02 4.14 5.02
N GLY A 383 2.08 3.19 4.86
CA GLY A 383 0.70 3.47 4.45
C GLY A 383 0.58 3.95 3.00
N LEU A 384 1.47 3.49 2.10
CA LEU A 384 1.48 3.89 0.69
C LEU A 384 0.36 3.21 -0.10
N GLU A 385 -0.07 3.86 -1.18
CA GLU A 385 -1.01 3.28 -2.16
C GLU A 385 -0.32 2.80 -3.44
N GLU A 386 0.89 3.31 -3.73
CA GLU A 386 1.68 2.89 -4.89
C GLU A 386 3.16 2.84 -4.54
N ILE A 387 3.83 1.77 -4.98
CA ILE A 387 5.29 1.65 -4.91
C ILE A 387 5.84 1.16 -6.24
N TYR A 388 7.01 1.68 -6.62
CA TYR A 388 7.71 1.34 -7.86
C TYR A 388 9.09 0.82 -7.51
N VAL A 389 9.31 -0.48 -7.72
CA VAL A 389 10.52 -1.19 -7.25
C VAL A 389 11.45 -1.53 -8.41
N GLY A 390 12.71 -1.16 -8.25
CA GLY A 390 13.74 -1.31 -9.27
C GLY A 390 13.73 -0.18 -10.31
N ASP A 391 14.83 -0.09 -11.06
CA ASP A 391 15.08 1.03 -11.98
C ASP A 391 14.09 1.05 -13.15
N VAL A 392 13.74 -0.12 -13.68
CA VAL A 392 12.79 -0.23 -14.81
C VAL A 392 11.40 0.31 -14.43
N ALA A 393 10.88 -0.04 -13.23
CA ALA A 393 9.57 0.43 -12.80
C ALA A 393 9.56 1.94 -12.56
N LYS A 394 10.62 2.49 -11.99
CA LYS A 394 10.79 3.93 -11.77
C LYS A 394 10.90 4.69 -13.08
N ASP A 395 11.75 4.22 -14.00
CA ASP A 395 11.91 4.82 -15.33
C ASP A 395 10.58 4.86 -16.11
N ILE A 396 9.85 3.73 -16.14
CA ILE A 396 8.53 3.67 -16.78
C ILE A 396 7.58 4.70 -16.15
N ARG A 397 7.55 4.81 -14.81
CA ARG A 397 6.69 5.75 -14.09
C ARG A 397 7.02 7.20 -14.43
N GLU A 398 8.31 7.55 -14.41
CA GLU A 398 8.80 8.91 -14.71
C GLU A 398 8.51 9.30 -16.16
N ARG A 399 8.82 8.41 -17.12
CA ARG A 399 8.60 8.65 -18.55
C ARG A 399 7.13 8.69 -18.91
N LEU A 400 6.28 7.86 -18.26
CA LEU A 400 4.83 7.91 -18.44
C LEU A 400 4.27 9.28 -18.00
N ALA A 401 4.76 9.81 -16.87
CA ALA A 401 4.35 11.12 -16.38
C ALA A 401 4.84 12.28 -17.28
N ALA A 402 6.05 12.15 -17.86
CA ALA A 402 6.65 13.18 -18.69
C ALA A 402 6.10 13.18 -20.14
N ASN A 403 6.07 12.01 -20.79
CA ASN A 403 5.62 11.87 -22.18
C ASN A 403 5.18 10.43 -22.51
N PRO A 404 3.88 10.08 -22.33
CA PRO A 404 3.37 8.74 -22.61
C PRO A 404 3.63 8.24 -24.03
N LYS A 405 3.60 9.14 -25.02
CA LYS A 405 3.78 8.77 -26.43
C LYS A 405 5.24 8.48 -26.81
N ALA A 406 6.19 9.11 -26.14
CA ALA A 406 7.59 8.75 -26.27
C ALA A 406 7.85 7.37 -25.67
N LEU A 407 7.34 7.13 -24.44
CA LEU A 407 7.46 5.84 -23.77
C LEU A 407 6.90 4.69 -24.62
N GLU A 408 5.67 4.84 -25.16
CA GLU A 408 5.02 3.83 -26.01
C GLU A 408 5.89 3.39 -27.20
N ARG A 409 6.63 4.36 -27.82
CA ARG A 409 7.48 4.08 -28.97
C ARG A 409 8.83 3.47 -28.64
N GLU A 410 9.35 3.76 -27.47
CA GLU A 410 10.71 3.40 -27.07
C GLU A 410 10.79 2.09 -26.31
N ILE A 411 9.73 1.72 -25.57
CA ILE A 411 9.73 0.49 -24.75
C ILE A 411 9.75 -0.79 -25.59
N GLY A 412 9.45 -0.71 -26.87
CA GLY A 412 9.44 -1.81 -27.83
C GLY A 412 10.70 -1.91 -28.70
N GLN A 413 11.65 -1.02 -28.52
CA GLN A 413 12.94 -0.99 -29.22
C GLN A 413 14.00 -1.66 -28.36
#